data_81fcbcbb1e38e68a8954bc6f3e7e59e4
#
_entry.id   81fcbcbb1e38e68a8954bc6f3e7e59e4
#
_cell.length_a   1.000
_cell.length_b   1.000
_cell.length_c   1.000
_cell.angle_alpha   90.00
_cell.angle_beta   90.00
_cell.angle_gamma   90.00
#
_symmetry.space_group_name_H-M   'P 1'
#
loop_
_entity.id
_entity.type
_entity.pdbx_description
1 polymer ?
#
loop_
_entity_poly.entity_id
_entity_poly.type
_entity_poly.pdbx_seq_one_letter_code
_entity_poly.pdbx_strand_id
1 'polypeptide(L)'
;MDGTHRAIRAKLSSMAPKRAVAYILSFELPADEAACIIECDVRRKSYAQVCDALHLSPEAVNRCRRRAYKKIADGQREPRG
;
A
#
# COMPACT_ATOMS: atom_id res chain seq x y z
N MET A 1 0.29 -8.27 -15.11
CA MET A 1 0.37 -7.37 -13.96
C MET A 1 0.01 -5.96 -14.38
N ASP A 2 -0.73 -5.30 -13.56
CA ASP A 2 -1.20 -3.95 -13.85
C ASP A 2 -0.06 -2.93 -13.74
N GLY A 3 0.16 -2.14 -14.79
CA GLY A 3 1.18 -1.10 -14.80
C GLY A 3 0.93 -0.03 -13.75
N THR A 4 -0.33 0.17 -13.37
CA THR A 4 -0.70 1.12 -12.32
C THR A 4 -0.10 0.72 -10.97
N HIS A 5 -0.14 -0.56 -10.63
CA HIS A 5 0.44 -1.04 -9.38
C HIS A 5 1.95 -0.83 -9.35
N ARG A 6 2.60 -1.09 -10.47
CA ARG A 6 4.04 -0.89 -10.59
C ARG A 6 4.41 0.58 -10.40
N ALA A 7 3.65 1.48 -11.01
CA ALA A 7 3.88 2.90 -10.91
C ALA A 7 3.73 3.40 -9.47
N ILE A 8 2.72 2.90 -8.75
CA ILE A 8 2.52 3.26 -7.35
C ILE A 8 3.66 2.76 -6.49
N ARG A 9 4.10 1.52 -6.69
CA ARG A 9 5.23 0.97 -5.95
C ARG A 9 6.50 1.79 -6.17
N ALA A 10 6.75 2.18 -7.41
CA ALA A 10 7.91 3.00 -7.74
C ALA A 10 7.84 4.36 -7.04
N LYS A 11 6.65 4.96 -7.03
CA LYS A 11 6.44 6.25 -6.39
C LYS A 11 6.69 6.16 -4.88
N LEU A 12 6.16 5.13 -4.24
CA LEU A 12 6.36 4.93 -2.80
C LEU A 12 7.83 4.68 -2.47
N SER A 13 8.52 3.93 -3.33
CA SER A 13 9.95 3.64 -3.13
C SER A 13 10.81 4.88 -3.26
N SER A 14 10.36 5.89 -4.00
CA SER A 14 11.12 7.13 -4.20
C SER A 14 10.92 8.13 -3.07
N MET A 15 9.97 7.91 -2.19
CA MET A 15 9.69 8.81 -1.07
C MET A 15 10.43 8.37 0.18
N ALA A 16 10.77 9.33 1.05
CA ALA A 16 11.25 9.01 2.39
C ALA A 16 10.14 8.25 3.13
N PRO A 17 10.49 7.31 4.03
CA PRO A 17 9.47 6.49 4.71
C PRO A 17 8.36 7.28 5.37
N LYS A 18 8.68 8.34 6.09
CA LYS A 18 7.64 9.16 6.74
C LYS A 18 6.69 9.79 5.73
N ARG A 19 7.25 10.27 4.61
CA ARG A 19 6.45 10.89 3.56
C ARG A 19 5.58 9.86 2.86
N ALA A 20 6.12 8.68 2.62
CA ALA A 20 5.36 7.60 1.99
C ALA A 20 4.17 7.19 2.86
N VAL A 21 4.38 7.06 4.17
CA VAL A 21 3.29 6.74 5.10
C VAL A 21 2.23 7.83 5.08
N ALA A 22 2.64 9.09 5.17
CA ALA A 22 1.70 10.21 5.14
C ALA A 22 0.89 10.22 3.83
N TYR A 23 1.56 9.95 2.72
CA TYR A 23 0.91 9.88 1.41
C TYR A 23 -0.15 8.78 1.39
N ILE A 24 0.19 7.58 1.88
CA ILE A 24 -0.75 6.46 1.95
C ILE A 24 -1.95 6.81 2.83
N LEU A 25 -1.69 7.38 4.00
CA LEU A 25 -2.76 7.71 4.93
C LEU A 25 -3.69 8.80 4.41
N SER A 26 -3.21 9.64 3.48
CA SER A 26 -4.04 10.70 2.89
C SER A 26 -5.20 10.16 2.06
N PHE A 27 -5.14 8.89 1.65
CA PHE A 27 -6.22 8.26 0.89
C PHE A 27 -7.31 7.66 1.76
N GLU A 28 -7.15 7.75 3.08
CA GLU A 28 -8.14 7.25 4.04
C GLU A 28 -8.50 5.78 3.81
N LEU A 29 -7.47 4.97 3.60
CA LEU A 29 -7.66 3.53 3.40
C LEU A 29 -8.10 2.86 4.69
N PRO A 30 -8.86 1.74 4.59
CA PRO A 30 -9.10 0.91 5.77
C PRO A 30 -7.78 0.52 6.42
N ALA A 31 -7.81 0.36 7.74
CA ALA A 31 -6.60 0.08 8.52
C ALA A 31 -5.81 -1.10 7.98
N ASP A 32 -6.48 -2.20 7.61
CA ASP A 32 -5.83 -3.39 7.09
C ASP A 32 -5.08 -3.12 5.79
N GLU A 33 -5.72 -2.38 4.90
CA GLU A 33 -5.13 -2.08 3.59
C GLU A 33 -3.95 -1.14 3.74
N ALA A 34 -4.09 -0.11 4.57
CA ALA A 34 -2.99 0.80 4.82
C ALA A 34 -1.81 0.08 5.47
N ALA A 35 -2.08 -0.76 6.47
CA ALA A 35 -1.03 -1.51 7.15
C ALA A 35 -0.29 -2.44 6.19
N CYS A 36 -1.01 -3.16 5.33
CA CYS A 36 -0.38 -4.07 4.38
C CYS A 36 0.56 -3.34 3.42
N ILE A 37 0.09 -2.23 2.84
CA ILE A 37 0.90 -1.51 1.87
C ILE A 37 2.10 -0.81 2.55
N ILE A 38 1.91 -0.31 3.75
CA ILE A 38 3.01 0.32 4.50
C ILE A 38 4.08 -0.72 4.83
N GLU A 39 3.69 -1.86 5.39
CA GLU A 39 4.66 -2.88 5.77
C GLU A 39 5.37 -3.49 4.58
N CYS A 40 4.65 -3.74 3.49
CA CYS A 40 5.23 -4.36 2.31
C CYS A 40 6.05 -3.40 1.45
N ASP A 41 5.53 -2.22 1.19
CA ASP A 41 6.12 -1.32 0.19
C ASP A 41 6.96 -0.20 0.78
N VAL A 42 6.67 0.25 1.99
CA VAL A 42 7.46 1.28 2.65
C VAL A 42 8.55 0.65 3.49
N ARG A 43 8.19 -0.28 4.36
CA ARG A 43 9.16 -0.94 5.25
C ARG A 43 9.83 -2.14 4.62
N ARG A 44 9.36 -2.58 3.47
CA ARG A 44 9.93 -3.66 2.67
C ARG A 44 10.11 -4.96 3.43
N LYS A 45 9.15 -5.28 4.27
CA LYS A 45 9.15 -6.54 4.99
C LYS A 45 8.71 -7.67 4.06
N SER A 46 9.16 -8.88 4.35
CA SER A 46 8.72 -10.05 3.60
C SER A 46 7.25 -10.35 3.92
N TYR A 47 6.60 -11.10 3.02
CA TYR A 47 5.21 -11.52 3.26
C TYR A 47 5.09 -12.28 4.57
N ALA A 48 6.07 -13.16 4.88
CA ALA A 48 6.04 -13.92 6.12
C ALA A 48 6.03 -12.99 7.34
N GLN A 49 6.85 -11.94 7.31
CA GLN A 49 6.90 -10.98 8.40
C GLN A 49 5.60 -10.19 8.53
N VAL A 50 5.02 -9.78 7.38
CA VAL A 50 3.77 -9.03 7.38
C VAL A 50 2.62 -9.89 7.86
N CYS A 51 2.54 -11.14 7.40
CA CYS A 51 1.51 -12.08 7.84
C CYS A 51 1.56 -12.27 9.36
N ASP A 52 2.76 -12.43 9.88
CA ASP A 52 2.95 -12.62 11.32
C ASP A 52 2.57 -11.37 12.11
N ALA A 53 3.02 -10.21 11.65
CA ALA A 53 2.76 -8.94 12.34
C ALA A 53 1.29 -8.55 12.33
N LEU A 54 0.58 -8.82 11.24
CA LEU A 54 -0.82 -8.41 11.08
C LEU A 54 -1.81 -9.54 11.32
N HIS A 55 -1.32 -10.75 11.58
CA HIS A 55 -2.16 -11.93 11.77
C HIS A 55 -3.07 -12.21 10.58
N LEU A 56 -2.49 -12.09 9.38
CA LEU A 56 -3.20 -12.32 8.13
C LEU A 56 -2.52 -13.42 7.33
N SER A 57 -3.30 -14.12 6.50
CA SER A 57 -2.75 -15.09 5.57
C SER A 57 -2.05 -14.37 4.41
N PRO A 58 -1.14 -15.05 3.67
CA PRO A 58 -0.50 -14.44 2.50
C PRO A 58 -1.52 -13.95 1.46
N GLU A 59 -2.59 -14.71 1.26
CA GLU A 59 -3.64 -14.31 0.32
C GLU A 59 -4.34 -13.04 0.79
N ALA A 60 -4.61 -12.94 2.09
CA ALA A 60 -5.25 -11.75 2.66
C ALA A 60 -4.36 -10.52 2.52
N VAL A 61 -3.06 -10.67 2.77
CA VAL A 61 -2.10 -9.58 2.60
C VAL A 61 -2.09 -9.12 1.14
N ASN A 62 -2.02 -10.07 0.21
CA ASN A 62 -1.99 -9.75 -1.21
C ASN A 62 -3.27 -9.04 -1.65
N ARG A 63 -4.42 -9.50 -1.15
CA ARG A 63 -5.72 -8.88 -1.45
C ARG A 63 -5.77 -7.44 -0.93
N CYS A 64 -5.31 -7.22 0.29
CA CYS A 64 -5.29 -5.89 0.88
C CYS A 64 -4.39 -4.94 0.08
N ARG A 65 -3.22 -5.42 -0.36
CA ARG A 65 -2.33 -4.60 -1.18
C ARG A 65 -2.97 -4.21 -2.50
N ARG A 66 -3.62 -5.16 -3.17
CA ARG A 66 -4.30 -4.88 -4.44
C ARG A 66 -5.39 -3.83 -4.27
N ARG A 67 -6.18 -3.95 -3.21
CA ARG A 67 -7.24 -2.97 -2.93
C ARG A 67 -6.65 -1.60 -2.63
N ALA A 68 -5.57 -1.56 -1.87
CA ALA A 68 -4.89 -0.31 -1.55
C ALA A 68 -4.37 0.36 -2.82
N TYR A 69 -3.71 -0.40 -3.69
CA TYR A 69 -3.21 0.14 -4.95
C TYR A 69 -4.34 0.69 -5.82
N LYS A 70 -5.44 -0.03 -5.88
CA LYS A 70 -6.58 0.42 -6.68
C LYS A 70 -7.14 1.74 -6.14
N LYS A 71 -7.30 1.84 -4.84
CA LYS A 71 -7.82 3.06 -4.22
C LYS A 71 -6.87 4.24 -4.38
N ILE A 72 -5.57 3.99 -4.27
CA ILE A 72 -4.58 5.03 -4.49
C ILE A 72 -4.62 5.49 -5.95
N ALA A 73 -4.70 4.55 -6.89
CA ALA A 73 -4.78 4.88 -8.30
C ALA A 73 -6.03 5.71 -8.61
N ASP A 74 -7.16 5.31 -8.04
CA ASP A 74 -8.42 6.04 -8.24
C ASP A 74 -8.34 7.44 -7.63
N GLY A 75 -7.73 7.56 -6.47
CA GLY A 75 -7.54 8.86 -5.82
C GLY A 75 -6.61 9.78 -6.58
N GLN A 76 -5.60 9.22 -7.24
CA GLN A 76 -4.71 10.02 -8.09
C GLN A 76 -5.40 10.50 -9.36
N ARG A 77 -6.34 9.70 -9.86
CA ARG A 77 -7.05 9.98 -11.09
C ARG A 77 -8.10 11.08 -10.92
N GLU A 78 -8.72 11.12 -9.76
CA GLU A 78 -9.77 12.10 -9.47
C GLU A 78 -9.20 13.25 -8.65
N PRO A 79 -9.28 14.48 -9.17
CA PRO A 79 -8.83 15.63 -8.37
C PRO A 79 -9.68 15.75 -7.12
N ARG A 80 -9.02 15.76 -6.00
CA ARG A 80 -9.68 15.99 -4.72
C ARG A 80 -9.72 17.49 -4.51
N GLY A 81 -10.81 18.00 -4.88
CA GLY A 81 -11.00 19.43 -4.81
C GLY A 81 -11.48 19.89 -3.50
#